data_43538da844decce36b1b569408b93820
#
_entry.id   43538da844decce36b1b569408b93820
#
_cell.length_a   1.000
_cell.length_b   1.000
_cell.length_c   1.000
_cell.angle_alpha   90.00
_cell.angle_beta   90.00
_cell.angle_gamma   90.00
#
_symmetry.space_group_name_H-M   'P 1'
#
loop_
_entity.id
_entity.type
_entity.pdbx_description
1 polymer ?
#
loop_
_entity_poly.entity_id
_entity_poly.type
_entity_poly.pdbx_seq_one_letter_code
_entity_poly.pdbx_strand_id
1 'polypeptide(L)'
;MKHQKINLVTKINISYMEEQKLSSGSQEKRAALLEELARELRQFNGLGASFFRAAAARIGMTVTDMQVIDILDSTGPTTAGQLADLTGLTTGAITGMLNRLEETGLVRRERDPNDGRRVIVRLERGKDERHKIGPMFASLEKAWNELASDYDDEQLAFLLEFLKRSNAMSRKEIVQLREAPEGEGGIYSAPLGELESGRLVVSSALSRLTLRTDDGMAELYQARFEGPVPSVAAKEGVVTIRYPRRLWVLGGEQRVAEVTLSVAIPWWIAIQGGASEVTAELGGLDLAGLEVKGGASMIRLELPAPSGVVPIRISGGASVITIRRPTGVAARAHLKGWASEFVFDDQTFSDLGNNARLQSSGFEPTAPCYDIEVASSASMVTITSG
;
A
#
# COMPACT_ATOMS: atom_id res chain seq x y z
N MET A 1 25.15 54.63 -9.53
CA MET A 1 25.31 53.35 -8.80
C MET A 1 24.01 52.64 -8.40
N LYS A 2 22.86 53.31 -8.22
CA LYS A 2 21.58 52.63 -7.85
C LYS A 2 20.92 51.82 -8.97
N HIS A 3 21.09 52.19 -10.25
CA HIS A 3 20.46 51.49 -11.40
C HIS A 3 21.12 50.14 -11.74
N GLN A 4 22.43 49.94 -11.43
CA GLN A 4 23.12 48.66 -11.70
C GLN A 4 22.79 47.56 -10.71
N LYS A 5 22.45 47.89 -9.42
CA LYS A 5 22.07 46.91 -8.43
C LYS A 5 20.67 46.31 -8.64
N ILE A 6 19.74 47.11 -9.18
CA ILE A 6 18.36 46.63 -9.45
C ILE A 6 18.38 45.60 -10.62
N ASN A 7 19.23 45.77 -11.60
CA ASN A 7 19.33 44.87 -12.74
C ASN A 7 19.96 43.52 -12.40
N LEU A 8 20.85 43.48 -11.40
CA LEU A 8 21.49 42.23 -10.94
C LEU A 8 20.53 41.36 -10.10
N VAL A 9 19.78 41.95 -9.18
CA VAL A 9 18.79 41.25 -8.34
C VAL A 9 17.64 40.73 -9.19
N THR A 10 17.19 41.48 -10.19
CA THR A 10 16.16 41.04 -11.14
C THR A 10 16.65 39.87 -12.02
N LYS A 11 17.89 39.91 -12.49
CA LYS A 11 18.49 38.79 -13.26
C LYS A 11 18.67 37.54 -12.40
N ILE A 12 19.09 37.66 -11.13
CA ILE A 12 19.23 36.54 -10.21
C ILE A 12 17.85 35.92 -9.91
N ASN A 13 16.83 36.73 -9.68
CA ASN A 13 15.47 36.22 -9.45
C ASN A 13 14.86 35.53 -10.66
N ILE A 14 15.10 36.03 -11.87
CA ILE A 14 14.64 35.41 -13.12
C ILE A 14 15.36 34.07 -13.33
N SER A 15 16.67 34.00 -13.13
CA SER A 15 17.43 32.74 -13.19
C SER A 15 16.99 31.72 -12.18
N TYR A 16 16.70 32.13 -10.93
CA TYR A 16 16.20 31.24 -9.88
C TYR A 16 14.78 30.71 -10.18
N MET A 17 13.92 31.54 -10.75
CA MET A 17 12.58 31.13 -11.19
C MET A 17 12.60 30.21 -12.41
N GLU A 18 13.56 30.40 -13.32
CA GLU A 18 13.78 29.51 -14.47
C GLU A 18 14.34 28.15 -14.03
N GLU A 19 15.30 28.11 -13.10
CA GLU A 19 15.81 26.86 -12.52
C GLU A 19 14.72 26.09 -11.74
N GLN A 20 13.87 26.78 -10.98
CA GLN A 20 12.73 26.14 -10.29
C GLN A 20 11.67 25.60 -11.27
N LYS A 21 11.38 26.32 -12.37
CA LYS A 21 10.48 25.85 -13.42
C LYS A 21 11.06 24.64 -14.18
N LEU A 22 12.36 24.65 -14.45
CA LEU A 22 13.06 23.51 -15.07
C LEU A 22 13.09 22.30 -14.14
N SER A 23 13.28 22.50 -12.84
CA SER A 23 13.27 21.40 -11.87
C SER A 23 11.86 20.83 -11.65
N SER A 24 10.82 21.66 -11.61
CA SER A 24 9.42 21.19 -11.49
C SER A 24 8.96 20.44 -12.74
N GLY A 25 9.26 20.95 -13.93
CA GLY A 25 8.95 20.27 -15.19
C GLY A 25 9.68 18.94 -15.35
N SER A 26 10.91 18.82 -14.85
CA SER A 26 11.65 17.54 -14.85
C SER A 26 11.07 16.53 -13.85
N GLN A 27 10.59 16.98 -12.70
CA GLN A 27 9.93 16.14 -11.70
C GLN A 27 8.57 15.64 -12.18
N GLU A 28 7.78 16.51 -12.81
CA GLU A 28 6.48 16.12 -13.41
C GLU A 28 6.67 15.10 -14.54
N LYS A 29 7.65 15.33 -15.42
CA LYS A 29 7.98 14.39 -16.50
C LYS A 29 8.45 13.04 -15.95
N ARG A 30 9.28 13.04 -14.89
CA ARG A 30 9.73 11.82 -14.23
C ARG A 30 8.56 11.07 -13.56
N ALA A 31 7.63 11.79 -12.90
CA ALA A 31 6.46 11.20 -12.29
C ALA A 31 5.55 10.53 -13.34
N ALA A 32 5.30 11.20 -14.45
CA ALA A 32 4.54 10.65 -15.57
C ALA A 32 5.18 9.37 -16.14
N LEU A 33 6.50 9.38 -16.36
CA LEU A 33 7.23 8.19 -16.83
C LEU A 33 7.16 7.03 -15.86
N LEU A 34 7.26 7.29 -14.55
CA LEU A 34 7.14 6.24 -13.53
C LEU A 34 5.73 5.64 -13.49
N GLU A 35 4.70 6.46 -13.66
CA GLU A 35 3.32 6.01 -13.72
C GLU A 35 3.07 5.15 -14.96
N GLU A 36 3.58 5.58 -16.12
CA GLU A 36 3.49 4.84 -17.37
C GLU A 36 4.25 3.51 -17.28
N LEU A 37 5.49 3.52 -16.80
CA LEU A 37 6.28 2.31 -16.57
C LEU A 37 5.57 1.33 -15.64
N ALA A 38 4.96 1.82 -14.55
CA ALA A 38 4.20 0.98 -13.63
C ALA A 38 2.95 0.37 -14.29
N ARG A 39 2.31 1.08 -15.22
CA ARG A 39 1.17 0.58 -15.99
C ARG A 39 1.63 -0.51 -16.97
N GLU A 40 2.69 -0.29 -17.73
CA GLU A 40 3.22 -1.25 -18.69
C GLU A 40 3.72 -2.53 -18.02
N LEU A 41 4.41 -2.41 -16.88
CA LEU A 41 4.81 -3.57 -16.08
C LEU A 41 3.59 -4.38 -15.60
N ARG A 42 2.51 -3.73 -15.19
CA ARG A 42 1.25 -4.42 -14.85
C ARG A 42 0.69 -5.19 -16.04
N GLN A 43 0.61 -4.55 -17.18
CA GLN A 43 0.07 -5.17 -18.39
C GLN A 43 0.94 -6.36 -18.84
N PHE A 44 2.24 -6.17 -18.90
CA PHE A 44 3.21 -7.21 -19.25
C PHE A 44 3.05 -8.48 -18.41
N ASN A 45 3.00 -8.30 -17.13
CA ASN A 45 2.79 -9.39 -16.21
C ASN A 45 1.39 -10.06 -16.42
N GLY A 46 0.26 -9.32 -16.62
CA GLY A 46 -1.07 -9.87 -16.92
C GLY A 46 -1.09 -10.72 -18.18
N LEU A 47 -0.40 -10.25 -19.21
CA LEU A 47 -0.25 -11.00 -20.46
C LEU A 47 0.57 -12.27 -20.24
N GLY A 48 1.66 -12.23 -19.47
CA GLY A 48 2.43 -13.39 -19.07
C GLY A 48 1.59 -14.45 -18.36
N ALA A 49 0.83 -14.05 -17.33
CA ALA A 49 -0.08 -14.96 -16.62
C ALA A 49 -1.17 -15.54 -17.54
N SER A 50 -1.64 -14.77 -18.52
CA SER A 50 -2.63 -15.23 -19.50
C SER A 50 -2.04 -16.23 -20.50
N PHE A 51 -0.80 -16.00 -20.94
CA PHE A 51 -0.05 -16.95 -21.76
C PHE A 51 0.13 -18.28 -21.03
N PHE A 52 0.59 -18.27 -19.78
CA PHE A 52 0.77 -19.48 -18.97
C PHE A 52 -0.55 -20.24 -18.78
N ARG A 53 -1.68 -19.55 -18.55
CA ARG A 53 -3.00 -20.20 -18.47
C ARG A 53 -3.40 -20.86 -19.77
N ALA A 54 -3.21 -20.18 -20.90
CA ALA A 54 -3.53 -20.73 -22.22
C ALA A 54 -2.64 -21.95 -22.56
N ALA A 55 -1.36 -21.86 -22.25
CA ALA A 55 -0.41 -22.96 -22.44
C ALA A 55 -0.78 -24.19 -21.59
N ALA A 56 -1.06 -23.98 -20.29
CA ALA A 56 -1.47 -25.03 -19.37
C ALA A 56 -2.77 -25.72 -19.83
N ALA A 57 -3.80 -24.95 -20.20
CA ALA A 57 -5.06 -25.49 -20.71
C ALA A 57 -4.87 -26.35 -21.97
N ARG A 58 -3.98 -25.95 -22.87
CA ARG A 58 -3.70 -26.68 -24.14
C ARG A 58 -3.11 -28.06 -23.93
N ILE A 59 -2.39 -28.26 -22.83
CA ILE A 59 -1.72 -29.54 -22.50
C ILE A 59 -2.38 -30.30 -21.35
N GLY A 60 -3.50 -29.80 -20.82
CA GLY A 60 -4.25 -30.41 -19.71
C GLY A 60 -3.57 -30.29 -18.34
N MET A 61 -2.73 -29.28 -18.15
CA MET A 61 -2.02 -28.99 -16.90
C MET A 61 -2.64 -27.81 -16.17
N THR A 62 -2.35 -27.68 -14.87
CA THR A 62 -2.71 -26.48 -14.12
C THR A 62 -1.64 -25.40 -14.32
N VAL A 63 -2.01 -24.12 -14.08
CA VAL A 63 -1.05 -23.01 -14.09
C VAL A 63 0.08 -23.22 -13.09
N THR A 64 -0.24 -23.84 -11.95
CA THR A 64 0.73 -24.12 -10.89
C THR A 64 1.72 -25.22 -11.29
N ASP A 65 1.25 -26.25 -12.02
CA ASP A 65 2.13 -27.28 -12.58
C ASP A 65 3.15 -26.67 -13.55
N MET A 66 2.69 -25.76 -14.43
CA MET A 66 3.55 -25.01 -15.35
C MET A 66 4.55 -24.11 -14.61
N GLN A 67 4.12 -23.44 -13.55
CA GLN A 67 4.99 -22.58 -12.74
C GLN A 67 6.13 -23.39 -12.10
N VAL A 68 5.85 -24.60 -11.61
CA VAL A 68 6.89 -25.47 -11.03
C VAL A 68 7.87 -25.98 -12.11
N ILE A 69 7.38 -26.29 -13.29
CA ILE A 69 8.24 -26.65 -14.42
C ILE A 69 9.19 -25.50 -14.77
N ASP A 70 8.66 -24.26 -14.87
CA ASP A 70 9.45 -23.05 -15.14
C ASP A 70 10.50 -22.79 -14.05
N ILE A 71 10.14 -22.95 -12.79
CA ILE A 71 11.08 -22.84 -11.66
C ILE A 71 12.19 -23.88 -11.80
N LEU A 72 11.85 -25.15 -12.05
CA LEU A 72 12.83 -26.22 -12.19
C LEU A 72 13.74 -26.06 -13.41
N ASP A 73 13.23 -25.49 -14.50
CA ASP A 73 14.03 -25.19 -15.69
C ASP A 73 15.01 -24.04 -15.44
N SER A 74 14.58 -23.01 -14.75
CA SER A 74 15.38 -21.81 -14.46
C SER A 74 16.36 -21.97 -13.31
N THR A 75 16.02 -22.72 -12.25
CA THR A 75 16.85 -22.89 -11.04
C THR A 75 17.63 -24.21 -11.03
N GLY A 76 17.26 -25.18 -11.87
CA GLY A 76 17.76 -26.53 -11.80
C GLY A 76 17.12 -27.36 -10.69
N PRO A 77 17.76 -28.49 -10.30
CA PRO A 77 17.23 -29.38 -9.27
C PRO A 77 17.00 -28.67 -7.93
N THR A 78 15.80 -28.84 -7.38
CA THR A 78 15.31 -28.06 -6.24
C THR A 78 14.55 -28.96 -5.27
N THR A 79 14.59 -28.69 -3.97
CA THR A 79 13.82 -29.49 -2.99
C THR A 79 12.33 -29.13 -2.99
N ALA A 80 11.47 -30.06 -2.55
CA ALA A 80 10.03 -29.80 -2.42
C ALA A 80 9.73 -28.65 -1.46
N GLY A 81 10.54 -28.45 -0.41
CA GLY A 81 10.44 -27.31 0.51
C GLY A 81 10.74 -25.98 -0.20
N GLN A 82 11.84 -25.92 -0.97
CA GLN A 82 12.16 -24.73 -1.77
C GLN A 82 11.09 -24.42 -2.83
N LEU A 83 10.49 -25.44 -3.45
CA LEU A 83 9.35 -25.24 -4.35
C LEU A 83 8.13 -24.69 -3.63
N ALA A 84 7.86 -25.15 -2.40
CA ALA A 84 6.80 -24.59 -1.56
C ALA A 84 7.06 -23.09 -1.26
N ASP A 85 8.29 -22.75 -0.89
CA ASP A 85 8.69 -21.37 -0.63
C ASP A 85 8.57 -20.47 -1.88
N LEU A 86 9.01 -20.96 -3.04
CA LEU A 86 8.97 -20.20 -4.29
C LEU A 86 7.55 -20.03 -4.85
N THR A 87 6.69 -21.05 -4.68
CA THR A 87 5.30 -21.02 -5.21
C THR A 87 4.29 -20.44 -4.21
N GLY A 88 4.61 -20.44 -2.90
CA GLY A 88 3.67 -20.07 -1.85
C GLY A 88 2.64 -21.14 -1.50
N LEU A 89 2.85 -22.36 -1.94
CA LEU A 89 1.96 -23.49 -1.66
C LEU A 89 2.36 -24.20 -0.37
N THR A 90 1.40 -24.89 0.25
CA THR A 90 1.69 -25.78 1.38
C THR A 90 2.49 -27.00 0.90
N THR A 91 3.28 -27.59 1.81
CA THR A 91 4.06 -28.81 1.53
C THR A 91 3.17 -29.97 1.02
N GLY A 92 1.94 -30.07 1.54
CA GLY A 92 0.96 -31.06 1.09
C GLY A 92 0.51 -30.82 -0.35
N ALA A 93 0.23 -29.57 -0.72
CA ALA A 93 -0.15 -29.19 -2.09
C ALA A 93 1.00 -29.45 -3.09
N ILE A 94 2.24 -29.10 -2.71
CA ILE A 94 3.45 -29.41 -3.51
C ILE A 94 3.60 -30.91 -3.68
N THR A 95 3.41 -31.72 -2.63
CA THR A 95 3.54 -33.17 -2.70
C THR A 95 2.52 -33.76 -3.69
N GLY A 96 1.25 -33.35 -3.60
CA GLY A 96 0.20 -33.79 -4.52
C GLY A 96 0.46 -33.40 -5.97
N MET A 97 0.97 -32.18 -6.20
CA MET A 97 1.35 -31.70 -7.52
C MET A 97 2.54 -32.47 -8.09
N LEU A 98 3.59 -32.66 -7.30
CA LEU A 98 4.77 -33.42 -7.73
C LEU A 98 4.43 -34.88 -8.05
N ASN A 99 3.46 -35.51 -7.37
CA ASN A 99 2.98 -36.84 -7.72
C ASN A 99 2.39 -36.84 -9.14
N ARG A 100 1.51 -35.86 -9.46
CA ARG A 100 0.93 -35.74 -10.81
C ARG A 100 1.99 -35.51 -11.88
N LEU A 101 2.96 -34.60 -11.62
CA LEU A 101 4.04 -34.33 -12.57
C LEU A 101 5.00 -35.50 -12.76
N GLU A 102 5.17 -36.32 -11.73
CA GLU A 102 5.98 -37.55 -11.81
C GLU A 102 5.25 -38.66 -12.59
N GLU A 103 3.92 -38.79 -12.39
CA GLU A 103 3.07 -39.71 -13.19
C GLU A 103 3.07 -39.38 -14.69
N THR A 104 3.17 -38.07 -15.02
CA THR A 104 3.32 -37.62 -16.42
C THR A 104 4.75 -37.73 -16.95
N GLY A 105 5.72 -38.11 -16.12
CA GLY A 105 7.14 -38.22 -16.52
C GLY A 105 7.85 -36.88 -16.72
N LEU A 106 7.26 -35.74 -16.26
CA LEU A 106 7.86 -34.42 -16.39
C LEU A 106 8.90 -34.12 -15.34
N VAL A 107 8.74 -34.69 -14.15
CA VAL A 107 9.69 -34.56 -13.04
C VAL A 107 10.05 -35.91 -12.46
N ARG A 108 11.20 -35.98 -11.82
CA ARG A 108 11.65 -37.12 -11.04
C ARG A 108 12.15 -36.69 -9.68
N ARG A 109 11.83 -37.46 -8.64
CA ARG A 109 12.38 -37.34 -7.31
C ARG A 109 13.59 -38.18 -7.13
N GLU A 110 14.68 -37.60 -6.67
CA GLU A 110 15.94 -38.31 -6.39
C GLU A 110 16.39 -37.96 -4.95
N ARG A 111 17.17 -38.84 -4.33
CA ARG A 111 17.86 -38.48 -3.09
C ARG A 111 19.01 -37.53 -3.42
N ASP A 112 19.18 -36.52 -2.60
CA ASP A 112 20.30 -35.59 -2.72
C ASP A 112 21.63 -36.39 -2.56
N PRO A 113 22.52 -36.33 -3.54
CA PRO A 113 23.79 -37.05 -3.45
C PRO A 113 24.68 -36.56 -2.33
N ASN A 114 24.49 -35.31 -1.85
CA ASN A 114 25.27 -34.69 -0.78
C ASN A 114 24.61 -34.84 0.59
N ASP A 115 23.27 -35.02 0.66
CA ASP A 115 22.52 -35.25 1.88
C ASP A 115 21.37 -36.23 1.63
N GLY A 116 21.61 -37.50 1.86
CA GLY A 116 20.63 -38.58 1.63
C GLY A 116 19.30 -38.49 2.38
N ARG A 117 19.17 -37.49 3.32
CA ARG A 117 17.92 -37.18 4.01
C ARG A 117 17.02 -36.25 3.20
N ARG A 118 17.58 -35.58 2.17
CA ARG A 118 16.85 -34.65 1.33
C ARG A 118 16.41 -35.31 0.04
N VAL A 119 15.23 -34.94 -0.42
CA VAL A 119 14.70 -35.32 -1.73
C VAL A 119 14.73 -34.07 -2.60
N ILE A 120 15.45 -34.18 -3.74
CA ILE A 120 15.48 -33.17 -4.79
C ILE A 120 14.52 -33.58 -5.91
N VAL A 121 13.92 -32.58 -6.51
CA VAL A 121 13.06 -32.71 -7.68
C VAL A 121 13.85 -32.22 -8.89
N ARG A 122 13.88 -32.99 -9.92
CA ARG A 122 14.55 -32.69 -11.17
C ARG A 122 13.57 -32.75 -12.33
N LEU A 123 13.74 -31.85 -13.28
CA LEU A 123 13.00 -31.91 -14.54
C LEU A 123 13.48 -33.09 -15.35
N GLU A 124 12.57 -34.01 -15.73
CA GLU A 124 12.90 -35.11 -16.65
C GLU A 124 12.87 -34.62 -18.09
N ARG A 125 13.94 -34.93 -18.83
CA ARG A 125 14.06 -34.56 -20.24
C ARG A 125 13.49 -35.65 -21.17
N GLY A 126 12.35 -36.25 -20.79
CA GLY A 126 11.65 -37.26 -21.58
C GLY A 126 11.15 -36.76 -22.94
N LYS A 127 11.08 -37.65 -23.91
CA LYS A 127 10.89 -37.29 -25.33
C LYS A 127 9.47 -36.82 -25.67
N ASP A 128 8.41 -37.27 -25.00
CA ASP A 128 7.05 -37.10 -25.50
C ASP A 128 6.33 -35.80 -25.03
N GLU A 129 6.58 -35.36 -23.84
CA GLU A 129 5.85 -34.17 -23.33
C GLU A 129 6.56 -32.86 -23.62
N ARG A 130 7.88 -32.84 -23.80
CA ARG A 130 8.59 -31.69 -24.34
C ARG A 130 8.17 -31.33 -25.76
N HIS A 131 7.71 -32.29 -26.54
CA HIS A 131 7.17 -32.01 -27.87
C HIS A 131 5.88 -31.20 -27.83
N LYS A 132 5.17 -31.18 -26.69
CA LYS A 132 3.96 -30.39 -26.52
C LYS A 132 4.24 -28.99 -25.91
N ILE A 133 5.17 -28.91 -24.94
CA ILE A 133 5.49 -27.68 -24.21
C ILE A 133 6.54 -26.85 -24.99
N GLY A 134 7.59 -27.48 -25.48
CA GLY A 134 8.70 -26.82 -26.16
C GLY A 134 8.30 -25.91 -27.32
N PRO A 135 7.45 -26.31 -28.26
CA PRO A 135 7.06 -25.40 -29.35
C PRO A 135 6.34 -24.14 -28.95
N MET A 136 5.62 -24.14 -27.83
CA MET A 136 4.92 -22.94 -27.34
C MET A 136 5.91 -21.92 -26.79
N PHE A 137 6.92 -22.38 -26.04
CA PHE A 137 7.98 -21.53 -25.51
C PHE A 137 8.98 -21.11 -26.57
N ALA A 138 9.29 -21.98 -27.54
CA ALA A 138 10.15 -21.62 -28.65
C ALA A 138 9.60 -20.46 -29.51
N SER A 139 8.29 -20.41 -29.69
CA SER A 139 7.65 -19.27 -30.39
C SER A 139 7.80 -17.97 -29.59
N LEU A 140 7.64 -18.03 -28.28
CA LEU A 140 7.83 -16.87 -27.40
C LEU A 140 9.29 -16.44 -27.35
N GLU A 141 10.22 -17.40 -27.23
CA GLU A 141 11.67 -17.17 -27.25
C GLU A 141 12.11 -16.49 -28.57
N LYS A 142 11.59 -16.95 -29.68
CA LYS A 142 11.86 -16.32 -30.98
C LYS A 142 11.37 -14.87 -31.00
N ALA A 143 10.15 -14.61 -30.55
CA ALA A 143 9.61 -13.26 -30.49
C ALA A 143 10.42 -12.35 -29.55
N TRP A 144 10.91 -12.88 -28.41
CA TRP A 144 11.81 -12.17 -27.51
C TRP A 144 13.16 -11.84 -28.15
N ASN A 145 13.74 -12.78 -28.88
CA ASN A 145 15.01 -12.56 -29.58
C ASN A 145 14.86 -11.52 -30.70
N GLU A 146 13.75 -11.55 -31.43
CA GLU A 146 13.42 -10.52 -32.42
C GLU A 146 13.28 -9.15 -31.77
N LEU A 147 12.52 -9.03 -30.68
CA LEU A 147 12.39 -7.77 -29.93
C LEU A 147 13.74 -7.29 -29.37
N ALA A 148 14.54 -8.19 -28.82
CA ALA A 148 15.83 -7.86 -28.23
C ALA A 148 16.84 -7.37 -29.27
N SER A 149 16.68 -7.74 -30.56
CA SER A 149 17.57 -7.27 -31.63
C SER A 149 17.48 -5.78 -31.92
N ASP A 150 16.42 -5.11 -31.43
CA ASP A 150 16.24 -3.65 -31.56
C ASP A 150 17.04 -2.87 -30.51
N TYR A 151 17.66 -3.55 -29.56
CA TYR A 151 18.38 -2.95 -28.42
C TYR A 151 19.88 -3.31 -28.47
N ASP A 152 20.73 -2.35 -28.16
CA ASP A 152 22.16 -2.60 -27.99
C ASP A 152 22.49 -3.28 -26.64
N ASP A 153 23.74 -3.73 -26.50
CA ASP A 153 24.20 -4.44 -25.30
C ASP A 153 24.09 -3.60 -24.02
N GLU A 154 24.27 -2.27 -24.09
CA GLU A 154 24.17 -1.37 -22.93
C GLU A 154 22.71 -1.26 -22.47
N GLN A 155 21.78 -1.12 -23.42
CA GLN A 155 20.35 -1.07 -23.16
C GLN A 155 19.84 -2.40 -22.58
N LEU A 156 20.29 -3.53 -23.13
CA LEU A 156 19.95 -4.85 -22.61
C LEU A 156 20.52 -5.06 -21.20
N ALA A 157 21.75 -4.61 -20.94
CA ALA A 157 22.35 -4.67 -19.60
C ALA A 157 21.58 -3.82 -18.59
N PHE A 158 21.14 -2.62 -18.98
CA PHE A 158 20.31 -1.76 -18.15
C PHE A 158 18.96 -2.40 -17.81
N LEU A 159 18.25 -2.95 -18.80
CA LEU A 159 16.99 -3.66 -18.61
C LEU A 159 17.16 -4.89 -17.69
N LEU A 160 18.22 -5.65 -17.89
CA LEU A 160 18.55 -6.82 -17.07
C LEU A 160 18.76 -6.42 -15.60
N GLU A 161 19.52 -5.37 -15.34
CA GLU A 161 19.77 -4.86 -13.97
C GLU A 161 18.48 -4.35 -13.32
N PHE A 162 17.66 -3.61 -14.06
CA PHE A 162 16.35 -3.16 -13.59
C PHE A 162 15.45 -4.35 -13.19
N LEU A 163 15.37 -5.39 -14.04
CA LEU A 163 14.57 -6.59 -13.76
C LEU A 163 15.12 -7.38 -12.57
N LYS A 164 16.43 -7.52 -12.44
CA LYS A 164 17.05 -8.16 -11.26
C LYS A 164 16.69 -7.46 -9.95
N ARG A 165 16.77 -6.13 -9.92
CA ARG A 165 16.40 -5.34 -8.74
C ARG A 165 14.90 -5.42 -8.44
N SER A 166 14.06 -5.38 -9.48
CA SER A 166 12.62 -5.54 -9.35
C SER A 166 12.24 -6.91 -8.78
N ASN A 167 12.88 -7.98 -9.25
CA ASN A 167 12.69 -9.33 -8.74
C ASN A 167 13.14 -9.47 -7.27
N ALA A 168 14.30 -8.89 -6.91
CA ALA A 168 14.78 -8.92 -5.53
C ALA A 168 13.84 -8.15 -4.58
N MET A 169 13.34 -6.99 -5.01
CA MET A 169 12.34 -6.22 -4.28
C MET A 169 11.04 -7.02 -4.09
N SER A 170 10.53 -7.64 -5.16
CA SER A 170 9.31 -8.45 -5.11
C SER A 170 9.44 -9.65 -4.16
N ARG A 171 10.58 -10.35 -4.18
CA ARG A 171 10.85 -11.45 -3.23
C ARG A 171 10.83 -10.97 -1.78
N LYS A 172 11.44 -9.83 -1.49
CA LYS A 172 11.45 -9.25 -0.14
C LYS A 172 10.03 -8.90 0.32
N GLU A 173 9.22 -8.30 -0.54
CA GLU A 173 7.83 -7.96 -0.24
C GLU A 173 6.98 -9.24 -0.01
N ILE A 174 7.21 -10.31 -0.79
CA ILE A 174 6.52 -11.59 -0.61
C ILE A 174 6.86 -12.21 0.74
N VAL A 175 8.14 -12.20 1.16
CA VAL A 175 8.56 -12.72 2.47
C VAL A 175 7.88 -11.93 3.59
N GLN A 176 7.89 -10.61 3.52
CA GLN A 176 7.22 -9.75 4.51
C GLN A 176 5.72 -10.00 4.60
N LEU A 177 5.06 -10.31 3.48
CA LEU A 177 3.65 -10.67 3.44
C LEU A 177 3.35 -12.03 4.10
N ARG A 178 4.29 -12.98 4.02
CA ARG A 178 4.15 -14.31 4.62
C ARG A 178 4.46 -14.33 6.12
N GLU A 179 5.35 -13.45 6.55
CA GLU A 179 5.75 -13.30 7.96
C GLU A 179 4.79 -12.40 8.76
N ALA A 180 3.83 -11.76 8.10
CA ALA A 180 2.77 -11.03 8.78
C ALA A 180 1.93 -12.03 9.60
N PRO A 181 1.76 -11.84 10.92
CA PRO A 181 1.00 -12.76 11.76
C PRO A 181 -0.45 -12.83 11.25
N GLU A 182 -0.87 -14.00 10.79
CA GLU A 182 -2.29 -14.30 10.58
C GLU A 182 -2.89 -14.48 11.97
N GLY A 183 -3.73 -13.54 12.41
CA GLY A 183 -4.52 -13.70 13.60
C GLY A 183 -5.53 -14.85 13.44
N GLU A 184 -5.71 -15.67 14.46
CA GLU A 184 -6.74 -16.71 14.50
C GLU A 184 -8.12 -16.09 14.16
N GLY A 185 -8.79 -16.60 13.14
CA GLY A 185 -10.10 -16.13 12.69
C GLY A 185 -10.11 -14.83 11.89
N GLY A 186 -8.98 -14.41 11.27
CA GLY A 186 -8.89 -13.19 10.46
C GLY A 186 -8.85 -11.89 11.29
N ILE A 187 -8.59 -11.99 12.59
CA ILE A 187 -8.37 -10.86 13.49
C ILE A 187 -6.87 -10.70 13.74
N TYR A 188 -6.36 -9.50 13.47
CA TYR A 188 -4.99 -9.12 13.76
C TYR A 188 -4.95 -8.35 15.07
N SER A 189 -4.07 -8.71 15.96
CA SER A 189 -3.89 -8.03 17.24
C SER A 189 -2.44 -8.08 17.69
N ALA A 190 -2.10 -7.28 18.69
CA ALA A 190 -0.84 -7.36 19.42
C ALA A 190 -1.10 -7.03 20.89
N PRO A 191 -0.34 -7.60 21.83
CA PRO A 191 -0.49 -7.29 23.24
C PRO A 191 -0.16 -5.83 23.53
N LEU A 192 -0.87 -5.21 24.46
CA LEU A 192 -0.58 -3.85 24.92
C LEU A 192 0.78 -3.76 25.61
N GLY A 193 1.12 -4.74 26.45
CA GLY A 193 2.37 -4.77 27.21
C GLY A 193 2.56 -3.53 28.10
N GLU A 194 3.80 -3.04 28.20
CA GLU A 194 4.20 -1.86 28.97
C GLU A 194 4.33 -0.60 28.11
N LEU A 195 3.54 -0.50 27.03
CA LEU A 195 3.61 0.63 26.11
C LEU A 195 2.98 1.89 26.71
N GLU A 196 3.68 3.01 26.60
CA GLU A 196 3.22 4.32 27.10
C GLU A 196 2.45 5.14 26.03
N SER A 197 2.60 4.78 24.75
CA SER A 197 1.90 5.46 23.65
C SER A 197 1.76 4.54 22.43
N GLY A 198 0.74 4.79 21.63
CA GLY A 198 0.46 4.08 20.40
C GLY A 198 0.51 4.98 19.15
N ARG A 199 0.93 4.42 18.03
CA ARG A 199 0.86 5.09 16.73
C ARG A 199 0.26 4.15 15.70
N LEU A 200 -0.86 4.55 15.10
CA LEU A 200 -1.45 3.84 13.96
C LEU A 200 -1.01 4.52 12.65
N VAL A 201 -0.48 3.74 11.72
CA VAL A 201 -0.09 4.20 10.37
C VAL A 201 -0.80 3.35 9.32
N VAL A 202 -1.71 3.95 8.57
CA VAL A 202 -2.36 3.33 7.42
C VAL A 202 -1.77 3.92 6.15
N SER A 203 -0.87 3.18 5.48
CA SER A 203 -0.03 3.71 4.41
C SER A 203 -0.48 3.37 2.98
N SER A 204 -1.59 2.68 2.82
CA SER A 204 -2.09 2.23 1.51
C SER A 204 -3.54 2.64 1.26
N ALA A 205 -3.93 2.66 -0.02
CA ALA A 205 -5.29 2.98 -0.42
C ALA A 205 -6.29 1.90 0.02
N LEU A 206 -7.44 2.35 0.53
CA LEU A 206 -8.56 1.56 1.01
C LEU A 206 -9.87 1.96 0.32
N SER A 207 -10.86 1.08 0.29
CA SER A 207 -12.24 1.47 -0.03
C SER A 207 -12.91 2.09 1.19
N ARG A 208 -12.74 1.45 2.37
CA ARG A 208 -13.28 1.96 3.64
C ARG A 208 -12.31 1.69 4.78
N LEU A 209 -12.15 2.68 5.65
CA LEU A 209 -11.46 2.57 6.94
C LEU A 209 -12.42 2.95 8.05
N THR A 210 -12.63 2.05 8.99
CA THR A 210 -13.38 2.31 10.23
C THR A 210 -12.44 2.17 11.43
N LEU A 211 -12.33 3.22 12.23
CA LEU A 211 -11.59 3.22 13.48
C LEU A 211 -12.57 3.28 14.63
N ARG A 212 -12.38 2.43 15.63
CA ARG A 212 -13.16 2.39 16.87
C ARG A 212 -12.24 2.28 18.08
N THR A 213 -12.82 2.41 19.25
CA THR A 213 -12.12 2.26 20.52
C THR A 213 -12.82 1.26 21.41
N ASP A 214 -12.06 0.61 22.30
CA ASP A 214 -12.57 -0.33 23.28
C ASP A 214 -11.81 -0.13 24.60
N ASP A 215 -12.55 0.04 25.69
CA ASP A 215 -12.03 0.26 27.06
C ASP A 215 -11.74 -1.03 27.82
N GLY A 216 -12.22 -2.18 27.32
CA GLY A 216 -12.07 -3.50 27.94
C GLY A 216 -11.00 -4.39 27.32
N MET A 217 -10.35 -3.97 26.22
CA MET A 217 -9.40 -4.84 25.52
C MET A 217 -8.01 -4.87 26.19
N ALA A 218 -7.43 -6.06 26.26
CA ALA A 218 -6.07 -6.27 26.77
C ALA A 218 -4.99 -6.08 25.68
N GLU A 219 -5.39 -6.09 24.44
CA GLU A 219 -4.52 -5.89 23.28
C GLU A 219 -4.30 -4.40 23.01
N LEU A 220 -3.18 -4.08 22.35
CA LEU A 220 -2.88 -2.76 21.85
C LEU A 220 -3.92 -2.32 20.80
N TYR A 221 -4.24 -3.24 19.89
CA TYR A 221 -5.25 -3.06 18.85
C TYR A 221 -5.85 -4.40 18.44
N GLN A 222 -7.02 -4.36 17.82
CA GLN A 222 -7.59 -5.43 17.02
C GLN A 222 -7.97 -4.90 15.64
N ALA A 223 -7.66 -5.66 14.57
CA ALA A 223 -8.01 -5.26 13.22
C ALA A 223 -8.62 -6.42 12.44
N ARG A 224 -9.66 -6.12 11.65
CA ARG A 224 -10.31 -7.03 10.70
C ARG A 224 -10.25 -6.43 9.31
N PHE A 225 -10.11 -7.31 8.31
CA PHE A 225 -10.01 -6.90 6.93
C PHE A 225 -10.95 -7.70 6.05
N GLU A 226 -11.61 -7.02 5.10
CA GLU A 226 -12.39 -7.66 4.04
C GLU A 226 -11.71 -7.41 2.70
N GLY A 227 -11.71 -8.42 1.84
CA GLY A 227 -11.01 -8.40 0.56
C GLY A 227 -9.54 -8.80 0.71
N PRO A 228 -8.62 -8.18 -0.06
CA PRO A 228 -7.19 -8.50 0.02
C PRO A 228 -6.62 -8.24 1.41
N VAL A 229 -5.87 -9.18 1.93
CA VAL A 229 -5.25 -9.08 3.25
C VAL A 229 -4.05 -8.13 3.21
N PRO A 230 -3.97 -7.12 4.11
CA PRO A 230 -2.80 -6.25 4.22
C PRO A 230 -1.66 -6.93 5.00
N SER A 231 -0.46 -6.37 4.88
CA SER A 231 0.60 -6.58 5.86
C SER A 231 0.31 -5.72 7.09
N VAL A 232 0.23 -6.33 8.25
CA VAL A 232 0.07 -5.64 9.54
C VAL A 232 1.31 -5.92 10.38
N ALA A 233 2.01 -4.87 10.79
CA ALA A 233 3.16 -4.97 11.66
C ALA A 233 2.93 -4.13 12.92
N ALA A 234 3.17 -4.70 14.09
CA ALA A 234 3.14 -4.00 15.37
C ALA A 234 4.52 -4.10 16.02
N LYS A 235 5.20 -2.96 16.18
CA LYS A 235 6.52 -2.90 16.78
C LYS A 235 6.67 -1.63 17.63
N GLU A 236 7.06 -1.77 18.89
CA GLU A 236 7.34 -0.64 19.79
C GLU A 236 6.19 0.39 19.84
N GLY A 237 4.93 -0.08 19.92
CA GLY A 237 3.75 0.78 19.93
C GLY A 237 3.32 1.31 18.56
N VAL A 238 4.08 1.07 17.48
CA VAL A 238 3.71 1.48 16.12
C VAL A 238 3.01 0.34 15.39
N VAL A 239 1.73 0.53 15.09
CA VAL A 239 0.92 -0.37 14.27
C VAL A 239 0.88 0.17 12.84
N THR A 240 1.43 -0.60 11.90
CA THR A 240 1.48 -0.24 10.47
C THR A 240 0.60 -1.18 9.68
N ILE A 241 -0.39 -0.64 8.98
CA ILE A 241 -1.26 -1.37 8.04
C ILE A 241 -0.88 -0.96 6.63
N ARG A 242 -0.41 -1.93 5.84
CA ARG A 242 0.06 -1.69 4.48
C ARG A 242 -0.46 -2.76 3.55
N TYR A 243 -1.27 -2.37 2.57
CA TYR A 243 -1.55 -3.27 1.45
C TYR A 243 -0.34 -3.30 0.52
N PRO A 244 0.13 -4.48 0.13
CA PRO A 244 1.18 -4.58 -0.86
C PRO A 244 0.73 -3.84 -2.11
N ARG A 245 1.62 -3.09 -2.72
CA ARG A 245 1.41 -2.55 -4.06
C ARG A 245 1.34 -3.74 -5.02
N ARG A 246 0.25 -4.47 -4.98
CA ARG A 246 -0.04 -5.46 -6.02
C ARG A 246 -0.17 -4.67 -7.30
N LEU A 247 0.81 -4.81 -8.16
CA LEU A 247 0.77 -4.40 -9.55
C LEU A 247 -0.36 -5.10 -10.35
N TRP A 248 -1.23 -5.89 -9.68
CA TRP A 248 -1.96 -7.02 -10.29
C TRP A 248 -3.43 -7.17 -9.97
N VAL A 249 -4.13 -6.25 -9.38
CA VAL A 249 -5.57 -6.40 -9.20
C VAL A 249 -6.32 -5.66 -10.31
N LEU A 250 -6.51 -6.36 -11.42
CA LEU A 250 -7.65 -6.16 -12.32
C LEU A 250 -8.87 -6.78 -11.64
N GLY A 251 -9.49 -6.08 -10.74
CA GLY A 251 -10.71 -6.44 -10.07
C GLY A 251 -10.96 -5.41 -8.98
N GLY A 252 -12.11 -4.76 -9.02
CA GLY A 252 -12.53 -3.77 -8.02
C GLY A 252 -12.83 -4.40 -6.66
N GLU A 253 -11.93 -5.25 -6.14
CA GLU A 253 -12.08 -5.82 -4.80
C GLU A 253 -12.05 -4.70 -3.77
N GLN A 254 -13.10 -4.61 -3.00
CA GLN A 254 -13.20 -3.65 -1.91
C GLN A 254 -12.17 -4.02 -0.84
N ARG A 255 -11.39 -3.03 -0.40
CA ARG A 255 -10.43 -3.14 0.69
C ARG A 255 -11.03 -2.45 1.89
N VAL A 256 -11.63 -3.21 2.77
CA VAL A 256 -12.23 -2.71 4.01
C VAL A 256 -11.32 -3.03 5.17
N ALA A 257 -11.08 -2.04 6.03
CA ALA A 257 -10.32 -2.22 7.27
C ALA A 257 -11.15 -1.69 8.44
N GLU A 258 -11.37 -2.52 9.44
CA GLU A 258 -11.90 -2.14 10.74
C GLU A 258 -10.80 -2.30 11.78
N VAL A 259 -10.48 -1.23 12.50
CA VAL A 259 -9.42 -1.22 13.51
C VAL A 259 -9.98 -0.69 14.81
N THR A 260 -9.88 -1.49 15.86
CA THR A 260 -10.23 -1.11 17.24
C THR A 260 -8.96 -0.85 18.02
N LEU A 261 -8.88 0.29 18.69
CA LEU A 261 -7.72 0.76 19.46
C LEU A 261 -8.02 0.70 20.96
N SER A 262 -7.04 0.30 21.74
CA SER A 262 -7.12 0.36 23.20
C SER A 262 -7.14 1.81 23.69
N VAL A 263 -8.01 2.14 24.61
CA VAL A 263 -8.04 3.47 25.27
C VAL A 263 -7.02 3.63 26.40
N ALA A 264 -6.28 2.57 26.72
CA ALA A 264 -5.37 2.56 27.87
C ALA A 264 -4.13 3.46 27.71
N ILE A 265 -3.83 3.87 26.48
CA ILE A 265 -2.66 4.71 26.13
C ILE A 265 -3.03 5.79 25.12
N PRO A 266 -2.29 6.92 25.08
CA PRO A 266 -2.48 7.95 24.07
C PRO A 266 -2.09 7.48 22.67
N TRP A 267 -2.82 7.97 21.64
CA TRP A 267 -2.63 7.57 20.26
C TRP A 267 -2.36 8.73 19.30
N TRP A 268 -1.40 8.51 18.39
CA TRP A 268 -1.24 9.27 17.16
C TRP A 268 -1.73 8.47 15.96
N ILE A 269 -2.65 9.02 15.17
CA ILE A 269 -3.25 8.33 14.01
C ILE A 269 -2.79 9.03 12.73
N ALA A 270 -2.19 8.26 11.79
CA ALA A 270 -1.72 8.74 10.49
C ALA A 270 -2.31 7.92 9.34
N ILE A 271 -3.20 8.51 8.55
CA ILE A 271 -3.80 7.93 7.35
C ILE A 271 -3.11 8.55 6.14
N GLN A 272 -2.16 7.82 5.55
CA GLN A 272 -1.32 8.28 4.44
C GLN A 272 -1.86 7.84 3.08
N GLY A 273 -2.56 6.71 3.03
CA GLY A 273 -3.21 6.19 1.83
C GLY A 273 -4.55 6.86 1.55
N GLY A 274 -4.96 6.92 0.27
CA GLY A 274 -6.31 7.36 -0.09
C GLY A 274 -7.39 6.39 0.39
N ALA A 275 -8.62 6.89 0.61
CA ALA A 275 -9.77 6.04 0.91
C ALA A 275 -11.03 6.59 0.23
N SER A 276 -12.01 5.73 -0.10
CA SER A 276 -13.31 6.27 -0.47
C SER A 276 -14.03 6.82 0.77
N GLU A 277 -13.92 6.10 1.88
CA GLU A 277 -14.57 6.49 3.14
C GLU A 277 -13.62 6.26 4.34
N VAL A 278 -13.51 7.27 5.20
CA VAL A 278 -12.82 7.21 6.48
C VAL A 278 -13.82 7.57 7.57
N THR A 279 -14.09 6.64 8.48
CA THR A 279 -14.92 6.86 9.67
C THR A 279 -14.09 6.56 10.91
N ALA A 280 -14.02 7.49 11.85
CA ALA A 280 -13.30 7.34 13.11
C ALA A 280 -14.21 7.72 14.28
N GLU A 281 -14.59 6.73 15.06
CA GLU A 281 -15.38 6.81 16.29
C GLU A 281 -14.41 6.66 17.47
N LEU A 282 -13.83 7.79 17.94
CA LEU A 282 -12.68 7.79 18.86
C LEU A 282 -13.09 8.13 20.31
N GLY A 283 -14.35 7.93 20.66
CA GLY A 283 -14.83 8.17 22.02
C GLY A 283 -13.98 7.43 23.08
N GLY A 284 -13.60 8.11 24.16
CA GLY A 284 -12.81 7.55 25.24
C GLY A 284 -11.30 7.45 24.97
N LEU A 285 -10.83 7.69 23.74
CA LEU A 285 -9.40 7.62 23.40
C LEU A 285 -8.67 8.89 23.94
N ASP A 286 -7.45 8.73 24.46
CA ASP A 286 -6.53 9.86 24.60
C ASP A 286 -5.86 10.10 23.23
N LEU A 287 -6.39 11.06 22.48
CA LEU A 287 -5.94 11.37 21.14
C LEU A 287 -4.79 12.40 21.17
N ALA A 288 -3.59 11.98 20.86
CA ALA A 288 -2.42 12.87 20.76
C ALA A 288 -2.39 13.65 19.43
N GLY A 289 -3.02 13.13 18.37
CA GLY A 289 -3.14 13.81 17.07
C GLY A 289 -3.66 12.90 15.97
N LEU A 290 -4.22 13.51 14.91
CA LEU A 290 -4.71 12.79 13.74
C LEU A 290 -4.32 13.49 12.44
N GLU A 291 -3.78 12.74 11.51
CA GLU A 291 -3.34 13.24 10.20
C GLU A 291 -3.93 12.40 9.06
N VAL A 292 -4.59 13.04 8.10
CA VAL A 292 -5.08 12.42 6.85
C VAL A 292 -4.40 13.10 5.67
N LYS A 293 -3.47 12.38 5.04
CA LYS A 293 -2.73 12.83 3.84
C LYS A 293 -3.32 12.32 2.54
N GLY A 294 -3.90 11.13 2.56
CA GLY A 294 -4.54 10.54 1.39
C GLY A 294 -5.87 11.22 1.04
N GLY A 295 -6.20 11.28 -0.25
CA GLY A 295 -7.51 11.77 -0.69
C GLY A 295 -8.64 10.82 -0.25
N ALA A 296 -9.83 11.39 0.06
CA ALA A 296 -11.02 10.61 0.40
C ALA A 296 -12.29 11.23 -0.22
N SER A 297 -13.29 10.41 -0.50
CA SER A 297 -14.61 10.98 -0.86
C SER A 297 -15.32 11.51 0.39
N MET A 298 -15.22 10.77 1.50
CA MET A 298 -15.84 11.14 2.77
C MET A 298 -14.89 10.90 3.95
N ILE A 299 -14.79 11.89 4.83
CA ILE A 299 -14.08 11.81 6.11
C ILE A 299 -15.07 12.16 7.22
N ARG A 300 -15.31 11.24 8.15
CA ARG A 300 -16.15 11.44 9.33
C ARG A 300 -15.33 11.14 10.58
N LEU A 301 -15.14 12.12 11.44
CA LEU A 301 -14.39 12.01 12.67
C LEU A 301 -15.29 12.37 13.86
N GLU A 302 -15.46 11.43 14.79
CA GLU A 302 -16.04 11.66 16.12
C GLU A 302 -14.88 11.68 17.12
N LEU A 303 -14.56 12.87 17.63
CA LEU A 303 -13.38 13.11 18.45
C LEU A 303 -13.68 12.93 19.94
N PRO A 304 -12.72 12.43 20.75
CA PRO A 304 -12.84 12.33 22.19
C PRO A 304 -12.71 13.70 22.88
N ALA A 305 -12.83 13.74 24.21
CA ALA A 305 -12.42 14.90 24.98
C ALA A 305 -10.88 15.04 24.94
N PRO A 306 -10.31 16.20 24.55
CA PRO A 306 -8.86 16.36 24.44
C PRO A 306 -8.21 16.53 25.83
N SER A 307 -7.02 15.92 26.01
CA SER A 307 -6.18 16.10 27.21
C SER A 307 -5.27 17.35 27.14
N GLY A 308 -5.14 17.94 25.96
CA GLY A 308 -4.31 19.12 25.66
C GLY A 308 -4.70 19.74 24.32
N VAL A 309 -3.77 20.43 23.68
CA VAL A 309 -3.97 20.94 22.31
C VAL A 309 -3.73 19.82 21.32
N VAL A 310 -4.80 19.28 20.72
CA VAL A 310 -4.75 18.13 19.82
C VAL A 310 -4.79 18.60 18.36
N PRO A 311 -3.74 18.34 17.57
CA PRO A 311 -3.70 18.68 16.14
C PRO A 311 -4.50 17.68 15.29
N ILE A 312 -5.39 18.19 14.44
CA ILE A 312 -6.08 17.45 13.39
C ILE A 312 -5.66 18.06 12.06
N ARG A 313 -5.02 17.28 11.18
CA ARG A 313 -4.46 17.73 9.91
C ARG A 313 -5.06 16.94 8.75
N ILE A 314 -5.76 17.61 7.83
CA ILE A 314 -6.34 17.02 6.63
C ILE A 314 -5.74 17.73 5.42
N SER A 315 -4.83 17.05 4.70
CA SER A 315 -4.15 17.59 3.52
C SER A 315 -4.51 16.87 2.22
N GLY A 316 -5.09 15.68 2.29
CA GLY A 316 -5.67 15.00 1.13
C GLY A 316 -6.98 15.65 0.68
N GLY A 317 -7.25 15.71 -0.64
CA GLY A 317 -8.54 16.20 -1.16
C GLY A 317 -9.70 15.35 -0.65
N ALA A 318 -10.82 16.00 -0.27
CA ALA A 318 -12.02 15.29 0.15
C ALA A 318 -13.28 15.98 -0.41
N SER A 319 -14.33 15.21 -0.72
CA SER A 319 -15.60 15.80 -1.10
C SER A 319 -16.36 16.29 0.13
N VAL A 320 -16.42 15.48 1.19
CA VAL A 320 -17.13 15.80 2.42
C VAL A 320 -16.24 15.49 3.62
N ILE A 321 -16.09 16.49 4.50
CA ILE A 321 -15.38 16.38 5.77
C ILE A 321 -16.36 16.73 6.89
N THR A 322 -16.60 15.80 7.81
CA THR A 322 -17.42 16.00 9.01
C THR A 322 -16.59 15.70 10.25
N ILE A 323 -16.45 16.68 11.13
CA ILE A 323 -15.74 16.56 12.39
C ILE A 323 -16.70 16.96 13.52
N ARG A 324 -16.99 16.01 14.38
CA ARG A 324 -17.80 16.21 15.59
C ARG A 324 -16.89 16.12 16.81
N ARG A 325 -16.98 17.08 17.70
CA ARG A 325 -16.28 17.11 18.98
C ARG A 325 -17.26 17.13 20.15
N PRO A 326 -16.88 16.73 21.35
CA PRO A 326 -17.77 16.78 22.52
C PRO A 326 -18.26 18.20 22.84
N THR A 327 -19.47 18.29 23.36
CA THR A 327 -20.05 19.56 23.80
C THR A 327 -19.14 20.30 24.81
N GLY A 328 -18.93 21.58 24.62
CA GLY A 328 -18.08 22.41 25.51
C GLY A 328 -16.58 22.32 25.18
N VAL A 329 -16.14 21.46 24.29
CA VAL A 329 -14.76 21.42 23.83
C VAL A 329 -14.51 22.50 22.79
N ALA A 330 -13.57 23.40 23.05
CA ALA A 330 -13.20 24.46 22.12
C ALA A 330 -12.40 23.92 20.92
N ALA A 331 -12.52 24.61 19.79
CA ALA A 331 -11.72 24.33 18.60
C ALA A 331 -11.34 25.61 17.87
N ARG A 332 -10.22 25.58 17.17
CA ARG A 332 -9.92 26.51 16.09
C ARG A 332 -9.78 25.74 14.78
N ALA A 333 -10.28 26.32 13.70
CA ALA A 333 -10.21 25.76 12.37
C ALA A 333 -9.45 26.71 11.44
N HIS A 334 -8.54 26.14 10.65
CA HIS A 334 -7.78 26.84 9.64
C HIS A 334 -8.00 26.15 8.28
N LEU A 335 -8.81 26.78 7.42
CA LEU A 335 -9.02 26.33 6.04
C LEU A 335 -8.00 27.02 5.14
N LYS A 336 -6.97 26.29 4.72
CA LYS A 336 -5.96 26.74 3.75
C LYS A 336 -6.41 26.57 2.31
N GLY A 337 -7.27 25.58 2.06
CA GLY A 337 -7.89 25.31 0.76
C GLY A 337 -9.15 26.13 0.54
N TRP A 338 -10.14 25.48 -0.07
CA TRP A 338 -11.44 26.09 -0.37
C TRP A 338 -12.58 25.10 -0.08
N ALA A 339 -13.72 25.61 0.37
CA ALA A 339 -14.93 24.82 0.57
C ALA A 339 -16.15 25.54 -0.02
N SER A 340 -17.00 24.80 -0.77
CA SER A 340 -18.26 25.36 -1.29
C SER A 340 -19.20 25.68 -0.13
N GLU A 341 -19.21 24.82 0.89
CA GLU A 341 -19.95 25.02 2.12
C GLU A 341 -19.07 24.69 3.32
N PHE A 342 -18.98 25.60 4.27
CA PHE A 342 -18.22 25.43 5.50
C PHE A 342 -19.12 25.74 6.70
N VAL A 343 -19.37 24.74 7.53
CA VAL A 343 -20.12 24.87 8.78
C VAL A 343 -19.15 24.79 9.96
N PHE A 344 -19.15 25.78 10.80
CA PHE A 344 -18.40 25.82 12.05
C PHE A 344 -19.32 26.17 13.20
N ASP A 345 -19.60 25.18 14.04
CA ASP A 345 -20.64 25.26 15.10
C ASP A 345 -22.00 25.65 14.51
N ASP A 346 -22.50 26.83 14.87
CA ASP A 346 -23.78 27.41 14.44
C ASP A 346 -23.65 28.34 13.21
N GLN A 347 -22.41 28.52 12.68
CA GLN A 347 -22.13 29.42 11.57
C GLN A 347 -21.97 28.66 10.29
N THR A 348 -22.63 29.10 9.24
CA THR A 348 -22.51 28.54 7.89
C THR A 348 -21.96 29.60 6.93
N PHE A 349 -20.97 29.20 6.16
CA PHE A 349 -20.32 30.04 5.16
C PHE A 349 -20.40 29.33 3.79
N SER A 350 -20.77 30.07 2.76
CA SER A 350 -20.70 29.63 1.37
C SER A 350 -19.44 30.15 0.71
N ASP A 351 -18.82 29.31 -0.12
CA ASP A 351 -17.62 29.66 -0.89
C ASP A 351 -16.47 30.22 -0.03
N LEU A 352 -16.19 29.55 1.10
CA LEU A 352 -15.12 29.95 2.00
C LEU A 352 -13.77 29.45 1.49
N GLY A 353 -12.79 30.35 1.39
CA GLY A 353 -11.44 30.02 0.95
C GLY A 353 -10.40 31.01 1.47
N ASN A 354 -9.19 30.91 0.91
CA ASN A 354 -8.09 31.84 1.10
C ASN A 354 -7.62 32.01 2.56
N ASN A 355 -7.28 30.89 3.20
CA ASN A 355 -6.64 30.94 4.51
C ASN A 355 -7.56 31.41 5.65
N ALA A 356 -8.84 31.01 5.58
CA ALA A 356 -9.83 31.37 6.58
C ALA A 356 -9.53 30.73 7.94
N ARG A 357 -9.71 31.52 9.01
CA ARG A 357 -9.52 31.09 10.40
C ARG A 357 -10.75 31.33 11.19
N LEU A 358 -11.24 30.30 11.87
CA LEU A 358 -12.42 30.34 12.74
C LEU A 358 -12.04 29.75 14.10
N GLN A 359 -12.74 30.16 15.13
CA GLN A 359 -12.57 29.62 16.48
C GLN A 359 -13.89 29.64 17.27
N SER A 360 -14.04 28.67 18.15
CA SER A 360 -15.20 28.57 19.03
C SER A 360 -15.31 29.79 19.98
N SER A 361 -16.51 30.09 20.41
CA SER A 361 -16.73 31.06 21.50
C SER A 361 -15.98 30.59 22.76
N GLY A 362 -15.21 31.49 23.39
CA GLY A 362 -14.41 31.15 24.56
C GLY A 362 -13.16 30.32 24.30
N PHE A 363 -12.64 30.31 23.07
CA PHE A 363 -11.38 29.61 22.74
C PHE A 363 -10.20 30.23 23.53
N GLU A 364 -9.49 29.36 24.26
CA GLU A 364 -8.25 29.70 24.97
C GLU A 364 -7.09 28.82 24.40
N PRO A 365 -6.00 29.45 23.90
CA PRO A 365 -4.92 28.71 23.24
C PRO A 365 -4.18 27.70 24.11
N THR A 366 -4.23 27.86 25.43
CA THR A 366 -3.54 26.99 26.41
C THR A 366 -4.44 25.94 27.04
N ALA A 367 -5.77 26.05 26.86
CA ALA A 367 -6.73 25.06 27.33
C ALA A 367 -6.80 23.84 26.40
N PRO A 368 -7.25 22.68 26.89
CA PRO A 368 -7.51 21.52 26.05
C PRO A 368 -8.48 21.86 24.92
N CYS A 369 -8.05 21.71 23.69
CA CYS A 369 -8.81 22.07 22.50
C CYS A 369 -8.34 21.33 21.25
N TYR A 370 -9.10 21.45 20.17
CA TYR A 370 -8.70 20.96 18.86
C TYR A 370 -8.14 22.08 17.98
N ASP A 371 -6.95 21.81 17.40
CA ASP A 371 -6.33 22.64 16.37
C ASP A 371 -6.49 21.97 15.02
N ILE A 372 -7.54 22.36 14.27
CA ILE A 372 -7.96 21.70 13.04
C ILE A 372 -7.44 22.48 11.84
N GLU A 373 -6.68 21.81 10.96
CA GLU A 373 -6.22 22.37 9.70
C GLU A 373 -6.73 21.53 8.53
N VAL A 374 -7.43 22.16 7.58
CA VAL A 374 -7.85 21.59 6.31
C VAL A 374 -7.09 22.30 5.20
N ALA A 375 -6.06 21.64 4.67
CA ALA A 375 -5.18 22.20 3.64
C ALA A 375 -5.65 21.94 2.21
N SER A 376 -6.62 21.04 2.03
CA SER A 376 -7.20 20.68 0.73
C SER A 376 -8.52 21.40 0.47
N SER A 377 -8.96 21.35 -0.81
CA SER A 377 -10.31 21.78 -1.16
C SER A 377 -11.34 20.67 -0.90
N ALA A 378 -12.55 21.07 -0.49
CA ALA A 378 -13.67 20.18 -0.26
C ALA A 378 -14.98 20.78 -0.78
N SER A 379 -15.98 19.96 -1.08
CA SER A 379 -17.33 20.47 -1.38
C SER A 379 -18.00 20.94 -0.10
N MET A 380 -17.86 20.15 0.97
CA MET A 380 -18.48 20.49 2.28
C MET A 380 -17.51 20.18 3.42
N VAL A 381 -17.37 21.10 4.35
CA VAL A 381 -16.66 20.91 5.61
C VAL A 381 -17.59 21.27 6.75
N THR A 382 -17.83 20.35 7.67
CA THR A 382 -18.66 20.54 8.86
C THR A 382 -17.84 20.25 10.10
N ILE A 383 -17.69 21.23 10.98
CA ILE A 383 -17.00 21.11 12.27
C ILE A 383 -17.98 21.58 13.34
N THR A 384 -18.49 20.67 14.16
CA THR A 384 -19.53 20.95 15.15
C THR A 384 -19.20 20.39 16.52
N SER A 385 -19.81 20.98 17.56
CA SER A 385 -19.85 20.40 18.90
C SER A 385 -21.21 19.74 19.14
N GLY A 386 -21.20 18.50 19.69
CA GLY A 386 -22.47 17.79 19.93
C GLY A 386 -22.28 16.47 20.62
#